data_946ceb956879257d8c7600efa0e2abf4
#
_entry.id   946ceb956879257d8c7600efa0e2abf4
#
_cell.length_a   1.000
_cell.length_b   1.000
_cell.length_c   1.000
_cell.angle_alpha   90.00
_cell.angle_beta   90.00
_cell.angle_gamma   90.00
#
_symmetry.space_group_name_H-M   'P 1'
#
loop_
_entity.id
_entity.type
_entity.pdbx_description
1 polymer ?
#
loop_
_entity_poly.entity_id
_entity_poly.type
_entity_poly.pdbx_seq_one_letter_code
_entity_poly.pdbx_strand_id
1 'polypeptide(L)'
;MILLDYSQIALSNIIVQKLNDENMIRHMILNSIRMYNKKYRHEYGQMVICADGANTWRKDYFPQYKGMRKKNRKESDQDWTEIFRILNLVREEIRENLPYKVIHLEGCEADDVIGALAMETQEFGKHEPVMIISSDKDFIQLHKYNNVKQYSPIQKKMVVDKNPRTYCFEHICKGDKGDGIPNILSPDNAIMEGIRQTPMTKKKIEYWAENADNLKDIMTQEEYRNYQRNKTLIDLSEIPESHQANIINTFEEQKVPMKMNVLNYLIKKRCNLLIECVEEFYNG
;
A
#
# COMPACT_ATOMS: atom_id res chain seq x y z
N MET A 1 -7.89 0.47 13.88
CA MET A 1 -6.44 0.18 13.69
C MET A 1 -5.76 1.20 12.79
N ILE A 2 -4.43 1.37 12.89
CA ILE A 2 -3.64 2.19 11.98
C ILE A 2 -2.93 1.24 11.00
N LEU A 3 -3.14 1.39 9.69
CA LEU A 3 -2.48 0.60 8.64
C LEU A 3 -1.41 1.47 7.98
N LEU A 4 -0.15 1.15 8.21
CA LEU A 4 0.98 1.94 7.71
C LEU A 4 1.64 1.22 6.53
N ASP A 5 1.66 1.88 5.38
CA ASP A 5 2.38 1.47 4.18
C ASP A 5 3.89 1.65 4.41
N TYR A 6 4.56 0.52 4.69
CA TYR A 6 5.96 0.54 5.08
C TYR A 6 6.89 1.05 3.99
N SER A 7 6.71 0.53 2.78
CA SER A 7 7.59 0.86 1.66
C SER A 7 7.51 2.34 1.30
N GLN A 8 6.31 2.91 1.30
CA GLN A 8 6.13 4.33 1.01
C GLN A 8 6.76 5.21 2.08
N ILE A 9 6.55 4.91 3.37
CA ILE A 9 7.13 5.69 4.48
C ILE A 9 8.66 5.61 4.44
N ALA A 10 9.21 4.42 4.25
CA ALA A 10 10.64 4.21 4.26
C ALA A 10 11.33 4.83 3.04
N LEU A 11 10.83 4.59 1.82
CA LEU A 11 11.42 5.11 0.59
C LEU A 11 11.29 6.64 0.49
N SER A 12 10.18 7.23 0.92
CA SER A 12 10.02 8.68 0.89
C SER A 12 11.09 9.39 1.73
N ASN A 13 11.42 8.84 2.90
CA ASN A 13 12.49 9.37 3.74
C ASN A 13 13.86 9.27 3.08
N ILE A 14 14.17 8.12 2.47
CA ILE A 14 15.48 7.87 1.83
C ILE A 14 15.67 8.77 0.61
N ILE A 15 14.68 8.78 -0.30
CA ILE A 15 14.79 9.48 -1.59
C ILE A 15 14.81 10.99 -1.41
N VAL A 16 13.91 11.53 -0.59
CA VAL A 16 13.80 12.99 -0.38
C VAL A 16 15.04 13.54 0.32
N GLN A 17 15.62 12.80 1.25
CA GLN A 17 16.76 13.27 2.04
C GLN A 17 18.11 12.75 1.51
N LYS A 18 18.11 11.95 0.44
CA LYS A 18 19.31 11.32 -0.17
C LYS A 18 20.17 10.60 0.87
N LEU A 19 19.52 9.83 1.74
CA LEU A 19 20.18 9.14 2.83
C LEU A 19 20.88 7.88 2.31
N ASN A 20 22.13 7.68 2.74
CA ASN A 20 22.95 6.49 2.44
C ASN A 20 23.42 5.76 3.70
N ASP A 21 23.25 6.37 4.88
CA ASP A 21 23.65 5.79 6.15
C ASP A 21 22.55 4.95 6.77
N GLU A 22 22.85 3.69 7.09
CA GLU A 22 21.90 2.72 7.66
C GLU A 22 21.26 3.21 8.97
N ASN A 23 22.05 3.85 9.85
CA ASN A 23 21.55 4.31 11.14
C ASN A 23 20.62 5.52 10.97
N MET A 24 20.94 6.41 10.02
CA MET A 24 20.08 7.55 9.71
C MET A 24 18.76 7.08 9.08
N ILE A 25 18.81 6.14 8.12
CA ILE A 25 17.62 5.55 7.51
C ILE A 25 16.75 4.88 8.59
N ARG A 26 17.35 4.05 9.44
CA ARG A 26 16.67 3.44 10.59
C ARG A 26 15.99 4.49 11.47
N HIS A 27 16.74 5.51 11.87
CA HIS A 27 16.23 6.60 12.70
C HIS A 27 15.00 7.27 12.06
N MET A 28 15.06 7.61 10.79
CA MET A 28 13.98 8.29 10.07
C MET A 28 12.73 7.42 9.95
N ILE A 29 12.89 6.12 9.67
CA ILE A 29 11.76 5.18 9.61
C ILE A 29 11.10 5.07 11.00
N LEU A 30 11.89 4.84 12.04
CA LEU A 30 11.39 4.70 13.41
C LEU A 30 10.72 5.98 13.90
N ASN A 31 11.29 7.14 13.61
CA ASN A 31 10.70 8.42 13.96
C ASN A 31 9.36 8.66 13.26
N SER A 32 9.24 8.28 12.00
CA SER A 32 7.97 8.37 11.26
C SER A 32 6.91 7.47 11.88
N ILE A 33 7.25 6.23 12.19
CA ILE A 33 6.34 5.27 12.85
C ILE A 33 5.87 5.81 14.20
N ARG A 34 6.81 6.26 15.05
CA ARG A 34 6.52 6.89 16.34
C ARG A 34 5.57 8.07 16.20
N MET A 35 5.86 8.98 15.28
CA MET A 35 5.06 10.18 15.04
C MET A 35 3.60 9.83 14.66
N TYR A 36 3.39 8.86 13.76
CA TYR A 36 2.04 8.45 13.39
C TYR A 36 1.35 7.66 14.49
N ASN A 37 2.09 6.83 15.25
CA ASN A 37 1.54 6.15 16.42
C ASN A 37 1.04 7.17 17.44
N LYS A 38 1.90 8.13 17.85
CA LYS A 38 1.51 9.22 18.77
C LYS A 38 0.26 9.97 18.30
N LYS A 39 0.19 10.27 16.99
CA LYS A 39 -0.89 11.10 16.44
C LYS A 39 -2.23 10.38 16.38
N TYR A 40 -2.25 9.10 16.09
CA TYR A 40 -3.49 8.41 15.71
C TYR A 40 -3.89 7.25 16.63
N ARG A 41 -3.00 6.77 17.52
CA ARG A 41 -3.28 5.60 18.34
C ARG A 41 -4.51 5.75 19.25
N HIS A 42 -4.71 6.92 19.81
CA HIS A 42 -5.84 7.16 20.72
C HIS A 42 -7.20 6.94 20.02
N GLU A 43 -7.32 7.36 18.75
CA GLU A 43 -8.57 7.23 17.98
C GLU A 43 -8.68 5.88 17.27
N TYR A 44 -7.56 5.36 16.74
CA TYR A 44 -7.58 4.18 15.85
C TYR A 44 -6.98 2.91 16.49
N GLY A 45 -6.34 3.02 17.63
CA GLY A 45 -5.77 1.87 18.32
C GLY A 45 -4.45 1.38 17.73
N GLN A 46 -4.27 0.06 17.68
CA GLN A 46 -2.99 -0.56 17.32
C GLN A 46 -2.55 -0.25 15.88
N MET A 47 -1.24 0.01 15.72
CA MET A 47 -0.60 0.13 14.41
C MET A 47 -0.20 -1.23 13.87
N VAL A 48 -0.41 -1.41 12.57
CA VAL A 48 0.04 -2.54 11.76
C VAL A 48 0.96 -2.01 10.67
N ILE A 49 2.15 -2.57 10.57
CA ILE A 49 3.11 -2.28 9.51
C ILE A 49 2.82 -3.22 8.35
N CYS A 50 2.35 -2.67 7.23
CA CYS A 50 2.00 -3.41 6.03
C CYS A 50 3.17 -3.32 5.04
N ALA A 51 3.78 -4.45 4.69
CA ALA A 51 4.99 -4.48 3.87
C ALA A 51 4.83 -5.39 2.65
N ASP A 52 5.43 -4.96 1.53
CA ASP A 52 5.45 -5.75 0.30
C ASP A 52 6.21 -7.07 0.48
N GLY A 53 5.59 -8.16 0.11
CA GLY A 53 6.25 -9.45 -0.07
C GLY A 53 6.94 -9.57 -1.42
N ALA A 54 7.61 -10.67 -1.65
CA ALA A 54 8.16 -11.00 -2.95
C ALA A 54 7.09 -11.61 -3.87
N ASN A 55 7.35 -11.60 -5.17
CA ASN A 55 6.58 -12.35 -6.18
C ASN A 55 5.05 -12.13 -6.10
N THR A 56 4.62 -10.87 -6.20
CA THR A 56 3.18 -10.53 -6.14
C THR A 56 2.34 -11.39 -7.10
N TRP A 57 1.20 -11.89 -6.63
CA TRP A 57 0.22 -12.66 -7.40
C TRP A 57 -0.24 -11.95 -8.69
N ARG A 58 -0.19 -10.62 -8.70
CA ARG A 58 -0.55 -9.81 -9.87
C ARG A 58 0.38 -10.08 -11.07
N LYS A 59 1.64 -10.45 -10.83
CA LYS A 59 2.57 -10.81 -11.92
C LYS A 59 2.28 -12.17 -12.53
N ASP A 60 1.75 -13.11 -11.76
CA ASP A 60 1.32 -14.40 -12.28
C ASP A 60 0.09 -14.22 -13.18
N TYR A 61 -0.79 -13.30 -12.82
CA TYR A 61 -1.97 -12.95 -13.62
C TYR A 61 -1.61 -12.08 -14.84
N PHE A 62 -0.72 -11.08 -14.67
CA PHE A 62 -0.32 -10.13 -15.72
C PHE A 62 1.20 -9.92 -15.69
N PRO A 63 1.99 -10.62 -16.51
CA PRO A 63 3.45 -10.59 -16.48
C PRO A 63 4.09 -9.21 -16.68
N GLN A 64 3.40 -8.27 -17.34
CA GLN A 64 3.85 -6.89 -17.53
C GLN A 64 3.70 -6.01 -16.27
N TYR A 65 2.97 -6.48 -15.26
CA TYR A 65 2.74 -5.73 -14.02
C TYR A 65 4.04 -5.29 -13.37
N LYS A 66 4.16 -3.97 -13.14
CA LYS A 66 5.36 -3.32 -12.58
C LYS A 66 6.68 -3.60 -13.34
N GLY A 67 6.59 -4.05 -14.61
CA GLY A 67 7.75 -4.45 -15.40
C GLY A 67 8.74 -3.32 -15.64
N MET A 68 8.28 -2.08 -15.83
CA MET A 68 9.14 -0.90 -16.02
C MET A 68 9.93 -0.50 -14.77
N ARG A 69 9.47 -0.87 -13.57
CA ARG A 69 10.16 -0.49 -12.32
C ARG A 69 11.60 -0.99 -12.26
N LYS A 70 11.88 -2.21 -12.77
CA LYS A 70 13.23 -2.77 -12.80
C LYS A 70 14.15 -1.97 -13.73
N LYS A 71 13.63 -1.54 -14.90
CA LYS A 71 14.36 -0.70 -15.86
C LYS A 71 14.66 0.66 -15.24
N ASN A 72 13.65 1.34 -14.71
CA ASN A 72 13.78 2.67 -14.11
C ASN A 72 14.78 2.68 -12.93
N ARG A 73 14.83 1.61 -12.13
CA ARG A 73 15.80 1.48 -11.04
C ARG A 73 17.23 1.35 -11.56
N LYS A 74 17.44 0.64 -12.66
CA LYS A 74 18.79 0.51 -13.28
C LYS A 74 19.29 1.84 -13.89
N GLU A 75 18.38 2.70 -14.32
CA GLU A 75 18.67 4.02 -14.87
C GLU A 75 18.84 5.10 -13.77
N SER A 76 18.59 4.75 -12.52
CA SER A 76 18.68 5.64 -11.37
C SER A 76 20.07 5.61 -10.74
N ASP A 77 20.54 6.74 -10.21
CA ASP A 77 21.83 6.87 -9.49
C ASP A 77 21.80 6.27 -8.07
N GLN A 78 20.68 5.63 -7.66
CA GLN A 78 20.51 5.06 -6.33
C GLN A 78 21.00 3.61 -6.27
N ASP A 79 21.70 3.25 -5.20
CA ASP A 79 21.99 1.85 -4.88
C ASP A 79 20.76 1.14 -4.30
N TRP A 80 19.89 0.70 -5.20
CA TRP A 80 18.64 0.01 -4.82
C TRP A 80 18.88 -1.30 -4.08
N THR A 81 20.02 -1.95 -4.30
CA THR A 81 20.35 -3.20 -3.60
C THR A 81 20.58 -2.91 -2.12
N GLU A 82 21.39 -1.90 -1.83
CA GLU A 82 21.65 -1.49 -0.44
C GLU A 82 20.41 -0.89 0.22
N ILE A 83 19.63 -0.07 -0.49
CA ILE A 83 18.36 0.46 0.02
C ILE A 83 17.43 -0.68 0.45
N PHE A 84 17.18 -1.67 -0.40
CA PHE A 84 16.31 -2.79 -0.05
C PHE A 84 16.88 -3.65 1.07
N ARG A 85 18.21 -3.84 1.15
CA ARG A 85 18.85 -4.52 2.26
C ARG A 85 18.53 -3.83 3.58
N ILE A 86 18.69 -2.51 3.64
CA ILE A 86 18.41 -1.72 4.85
C ILE A 86 16.92 -1.76 5.19
N LEU A 87 16.03 -1.61 4.20
CA LEU A 87 14.58 -1.68 4.44
C LEU A 87 14.17 -3.02 5.04
N ASN A 88 14.65 -4.11 4.48
CA ASN A 88 14.38 -5.45 5.00
C ASN A 88 14.93 -5.63 6.42
N LEU A 89 16.15 -5.16 6.67
CA LEU A 89 16.76 -5.21 8.00
C LEU A 89 15.91 -4.46 9.03
N VAL A 90 15.53 -3.21 8.73
CA VAL A 90 14.75 -2.37 9.66
C VAL A 90 13.34 -2.96 9.87
N ARG A 91 12.71 -3.52 8.83
CA ARG A 91 11.41 -4.21 8.97
C ARG A 91 11.49 -5.38 9.97
N GLU A 92 12.53 -6.24 9.86
CA GLU A 92 12.70 -7.35 10.79
C GLU A 92 13.02 -6.85 12.21
N GLU A 93 13.84 -5.80 12.34
CA GLU A 93 14.10 -5.16 13.63
C GLU A 93 12.82 -4.63 14.29
N ILE A 94 11.91 -4.06 13.51
CA ILE A 94 10.59 -3.61 13.98
C ILE A 94 9.76 -4.80 14.45
N ARG A 95 9.70 -5.88 13.66
CA ARG A 95 8.96 -7.10 13.99
C ARG A 95 9.42 -7.72 15.33
N GLU A 96 10.73 -7.74 15.56
CA GLU A 96 11.32 -8.38 16.72
C GLU A 96 11.27 -7.52 18.00
N ASN A 97 11.24 -6.20 17.88
CA ASN A 97 11.51 -5.33 19.01
C ASN A 97 10.41 -4.28 19.30
N LEU A 98 9.54 -3.93 18.34
CA LEU A 98 8.52 -2.92 18.51
C LEU A 98 7.13 -3.53 18.74
N PRO A 99 6.23 -2.87 19.50
CA PRO A 99 4.92 -3.43 19.84
C PRO A 99 3.90 -3.28 18.70
N TYR A 100 4.32 -3.63 17.48
CA TYR A 100 3.49 -3.55 16.27
C TYR A 100 3.40 -4.92 15.58
N LYS A 101 2.27 -5.20 14.98
CA LYS A 101 2.17 -6.29 14.03
C LYS A 101 2.86 -5.87 12.72
N VAL A 102 3.64 -6.76 12.13
CA VAL A 102 4.34 -6.54 10.86
C VAL A 102 3.89 -7.62 9.89
N ILE A 103 3.01 -7.28 8.98
CA ILE A 103 2.48 -8.21 8.00
C ILE A 103 3.28 -8.09 6.71
N HIS A 104 4.00 -9.15 6.39
CA HIS A 104 4.84 -9.29 5.21
C HIS A 104 4.72 -10.74 4.72
N LEU A 105 4.03 -10.94 3.62
CA LEU A 105 3.66 -12.25 3.11
C LEU A 105 4.12 -12.41 1.66
N GLU A 106 4.66 -13.59 1.36
CA GLU A 106 4.99 -13.98 -0.02
C GLU A 106 3.73 -13.90 -0.91
N GLY A 107 3.88 -13.39 -2.11
CA GLY A 107 2.78 -13.22 -3.06
C GLY A 107 1.90 -12.00 -2.84
N CYS A 108 1.98 -11.32 -1.68
CA CYS A 108 1.15 -10.17 -1.34
C CYS A 108 1.94 -8.86 -1.38
N GLU A 109 1.29 -7.78 -1.78
CA GLU A 109 1.81 -6.41 -1.65
C GLU A 109 1.25 -5.75 -0.38
N ALA A 110 1.84 -4.64 0.04
CA ALA A 110 1.31 -3.84 1.15
C ALA A 110 -0.16 -3.43 0.92
N ASP A 111 -0.51 -3.18 -0.35
CA ASP A 111 -1.87 -2.83 -0.78
C ASP A 111 -2.86 -3.95 -0.49
N ASP A 112 -2.46 -5.22 -0.72
CA ASP A 112 -3.28 -6.38 -0.40
C ASP A 112 -3.53 -6.50 1.11
N VAL A 113 -2.47 -6.27 1.90
CA VAL A 113 -2.57 -6.30 3.37
C VAL A 113 -3.52 -5.22 3.87
N ILE A 114 -3.35 -3.98 3.40
CA ILE A 114 -4.19 -2.84 3.78
C ILE A 114 -5.63 -3.06 3.33
N GLY A 115 -5.82 -3.52 2.08
CA GLY A 115 -7.14 -3.82 1.52
C GLY A 115 -7.89 -4.89 2.31
N ALA A 116 -7.26 -6.04 2.54
CA ALA A 116 -7.86 -7.16 3.25
C ALA A 116 -8.22 -6.78 4.70
N LEU A 117 -7.32 -6.14 5.45
CA LEU A 117 -7.59 -5.73 6.83
C LEU A 117 -8.64 -4.63 6.94
N ALA A 118 -8.70 -3.70 5.98
CA ALA A 118 -9.75 -2.68 5.94
C ALA A 118 -11.13 -3.30 5.63
N MET A 119 -11.19 -4.26 4.70
CA MET A 119 -12.42 -4.99 4.37
C MET A 119 -12.89 -5.87 5.52
N GLU A 120 -11.99 -6.53 6.24
CA GLU A 120 -12.32 -7.36 7.42
C GLU A 120 -13.06 -6.56 8.50
N THR A 121 -12.80 -5.26 8.64
CA THR A 121 -13.54 -4.42 9.59
C THR A 121 -15.01 -4.22 9.22
N GLN A 122 -15.45 -4.63 8.03
CA GLN A 122 -16.86 -4.57 7.61
C GLN A 122 -17.64 -5.83 8.04
N GLU A 123 -16.92 -6.90 8.35
CA GLU A 123 -17.53 -8.17 8.73
C GLU A 123 -18.27 -8.08 10.07
N PHE A 124 -19.42 -8.73 10.12
CA PHE A 124 -20.25 -8.83 11.32
C PHE A 124 -20.61 -7.48 11.99
N GLY A 125 -20.57 -6.38 11.23
CA GLY A 125 -20.94 -5.06 11.73
C GLY A 125 -19.93 -4.45 12.73
N LYS A 126 -18.68 -4.89 12.74
CA LYS A 126 -17.62 -4.37 13.64
C LYS A 126 -17.33 -2.89 13.39
N HIS A 127 -17.17 -2.49 12.14
CA HIS A 127 -16.89 -1.10 11.71
C HIS A 127 -15.84 -0.37 12.56
N GLU A 128 -14.80 -1.07 12.97
CA GLU A 128 -13.71 -0.48 13.76
C GLU A 128 -13.01 0.63 12.98
N PRO A 129 -12.68 1.77 13.61
CA PRO A 129 -11.99 2.87 12.93
C PRO A 129 -10.67 2.41 12.31
N VAL A 130 -10.43 2.78 11.04
CA VAL A 130 -9.20 2.50 10.30
C VAL A 130 -8.59 3.79 9.80
N MET A 131 -7.29 4.00 10.10
CA MET A 131 -6.47 5.06 9.54
C MET A 131 -5.39 4.46 8.65
N ILE A 132 -5.49 4.68 7.34
CA ILE A 132 -4.45 4.31 6.37
C ILE A 132 -3.42 5.43 6.31
N ILE A 133 -2.15 5.11 6.54
CA ILE A 133 -1.02 6.04 6.40
C ILE A 133 -0.29 5.70 5.09
N SER A 134 -0.76 6.29 4.02
CA SER A 134 -0.21 6.16 2.67
C SER A 134 -0.67 7.31 1.78
N SER A 135 0.19 7.74 0.84
CA SER A 135 -0.16 8.71 -0.19
C SER A 135 -0.66 8.04 -1.48
N ASP A 136 -0.73 6.71 -1.48
CA ASP A 136 -1.22 5.98 -2.63
C ASP A 136 -2.71 6.26 -2.83
N LYS A 137 -3.07 6.56 -4.07
CA LYS A 137 -4.45 6.89 -4.44
C LYS A 137 -5.33 5.67 -4.62
N ASP A 138 -4.73 4.47 -4.71
CA ASP A 138 -5.47 3.23 -4.85
C ASP A 138 -6.32 2.94 -3.62
N PHE A 139 -5.90 3.43 -2.45
CA PHE A 139 -6.69 3.34 -1.22
C PHE A 139 -7.94 4.23 -1.18
N ILE A 140 -8.10 5.17 -2.11
CA ILE A 140 -9.34 5.97 -2.21
C ILE A 140 -10.56 5.07 -2.38
N GLN A 141 -10.43 3.92 -3.06
CA GLN A 141 -11.50 2.96 -3.22
C GLN A 141 -12.04 2.40 -1.88
N LEU A 142 -11.22 2.39 -0.83
CA LEU A 142 -11.61 1.95 0.52
C LEU A 142 -12.40 3.02 1.30
N HIS A 143 -12.41 4.29 0.84
CA HIS A 143 -13.23 5.33 1.45
C HIS A 143 -14.74 5.12 1.23
N LYS A 144 -15.14 4.11 0.44
CA LYS A 144 -16.52 3.62 0.40
C LYS A 144 -17.01 3.13 1.76
N TYR A 145 -16.10 2.80 2.67
CA TYR A 145 -16.38 2.41 4.05
C TYR A 145 -16.26 3.62 4.99
N ASN A 146 -17.32 3.95 5.70
CA ASN A 146 -17.39 5.17 6.53
C ASN A 146 -16.38 5.19 7.68
N ASN A 147 -15.94 4.02 8.14
CA ASN A 147 -14.95 3.85 9.22
C ASN A 147 -13.50 3.93 8.74
N VAL A 148 -13.25 4.03 7.43
CA VAL A 148 -11.91 4.08 6.84
C VAL A 148 -11.55 5.51 6.44
N LYS A 149 -10.41 6.00 6.94
CA LYS A 149 -9.82 7.28 6.57
C LYS A 149 -8.38 7.09 6.11
N GLN A 150 -7.88 8.03 5.33
CA GLN A 150 -6.52 8.00 4.80
C GLN A 150 -5.80 9.33 5.04
N TYR A 151 -4.56 9.25 5.50
CA TYR A 151 -3.64 10.38 5.61
C TYR A 151 -2.49 10.22 4.63
N SER A 152 -2.25 11.25 3.84
CA SER A 152 -1.11 11.30 2.90
C SER A 152 0.12 11.93 3.58
N PRO A 153 1.19 11.17 3.84
CA PRO A 153 2.45 11.69 4.36
C PRO A 153 3.10 12.72 3.44
N ILE A 154 3.04 12.51 2.13
CA ILE A 154 3.64 13.41 1.12
C ILE A 154 2.90 14.75 1.09
N GLN A 155 1.57 14.73 1.07
CA GLN A 155 0.74 15.94 1.02
C GLN A 155 0.50 16.55 2.41
N LYS A 156 0.85 15.83 3.48
CA LYS A 156 0.65 16.22 4.90
C LYS A 156 -0.80 16.56 5.23
N LYS A 157 -1.76 15.86 4.61
CA LYS A 157 -3.21 16.10 4.80
C LYS A 157 -4.02 14.81 4.67
N MET A 158 -5.26 14.87 5.14
CA MET A 158 -6.24 13.82 4.88
C MET A 158 -6.56 13.75 3.38
N VAL A 159 -6.64 12.54 2.87
CA VAL A 159 -7.13 12.27 1.51
C VAL A 159 -8.64 12.14 1.60
N VAL A 160 -9.35 12.93 0.80
CA VAL A 160 -10.82 12.91 0.75
C VAL A 160 -11.24 12.86 -0.71
N ASP A 161 -12.08 11.91 -1.05
CA ASP A 161 -12.75 11.82 -2.33
C ASP A 161 -14.27 11.82 -2.15
N LYS A 162 -14.98 12.54 -3.02
CA LYS A 162 -16.44 12.67 -2.91
C LYS A 162 -17.17 11.43 -3.41
N ASN A 163 -16.55 10.66 -4.30
CA ASN A 163 -17.15 9.47 -4.90
C ASN A 163 -16.10 8.36 -5.13
N PRO A 164 -15.72 7.63 -4.07
CA PRO A 164 -14.71 6.59 -4.15
C PRO A 164 -15.02 5.48 -5.17
N ARG A 165 -16.31 5.16 -5.36
CA ARG A 165 -16.73 4.14 -6.33
C ARG A 165 -16.47 4.58 -7.76
N THR A 166 -16.84 5.82 -8.09
CA THR A 166 -16.59 6.42 -9.42
C THR A 166 -15.08 6.54 -9.64
N TYR A 167 -14.32 6.94 -8.63
CA TYR A 167 -12.86 7.00 -8.70
C TYR A 167 -12.26 5.63 -9.08
N CYS A 168 -12.65 4.57 -8.39
CA CYS A 168 -12.15 3.21 -8.67
C CYS A 168 -12.52 2.78 -10.10
N PHE A 169 -13.76 2.98 -10.53
CA PHE A 169 -14.20 2.66 -11.88
C PHE A 169 -13.40 3.41 -12.97
N GLU A 170 -13.21 4.71 -12.77
CA GLU A 170 -12.38 5.50 -13.68
C GLU A 170 -10.93 5.00 -13.72
N HIS A 171 -10.37 4.63 -12.57
CA HIS A 171 -9.01 4.11 -12.47
C HIS A 171 -8.88 2.78 -13.23
N ILE A 172 -9.82 1.88 -13.08
CA ILE A 172 -9.88 0.63 -13.85
C ILE A 172 -9.90 0.91 -15.35
N CYS A 173 -10.75 1.84 -15.81
CA CYS A 173 -10.83 2.20 -17.23
C CYS A 173 -9.53 2.82 -17.76
N LYS A 174 -8.92 3.72 -16.99
CA LYS A 174 -7.70 4.46 -17.39
C LYS A 174 -6.43 3.62 -17.26
N GLY A 175 -6.46 2.56 -16.45
CA GLY A 175 -5.28 1.80 -16.08
C GLY A 175 -4.31 2.59 -15.20
N ASP A 176 -3.17 1.99 -14.87
CA ASP A 176 -2.08 2.61 -14.13
C ASP A 176 -0.75 2.47 -14.87
N LYS A 177 -0.27 3.59 -15.39
CA LYS A 177 1.01 3.63 -16.11
C LYS A 177 2.19 3.31 -15.20
N GLY A 178 2.14 3.69 -13.93
CA GLY A 178 3.19 3.43 -12.94
C GLY A 178 3.35 1.94 -12.64
N ASP A 179 2.25 1.22 -12.69
CA ASP A 179 2.20 -0.23 -12.48
C ASP A 179 2.22 -1.04 -13.77
N GLY A 180 2.33 -0.36 -14.91
CA GLY A 180 2.42 -1.03 -16.21
C GLY A 180 1.06 -1.53 -16.73
N ILE A 181 -0.05 -1.03 -16.18
CA ILE A 181 -1.41 -1.41 -16.54
C ILE A 181 -1.93 -0.44 -17.59
N PRO A 182 -2.09 -0.84 -18.87
CA PRO A 182 -2.62 0.06 -19.90
C PRO A 182 -4.11 0.30 -19.70
N ASN A 183 -4.62 1.39 -20.29
CA ASN A 183 -6.06 1.63 -20.32
C ASN A 183 -6.78 0.52 -21.12
N ILE A 184 -8.09 0.41 -20.92
CA ILE A 184 -8.88 -0.69 -21.50
C ILE A 184 -9.03 -0.64 -23.02
N LEU A 185 -8.64 0.47 -23.67
CA LEU A 185 -8.65 0.61 -25.14
C LEU A 185 -7.30 0.24 -25.79
N SER A 186 -6.31 -0.17 -24.97
CA SER A 186 -4.93 -0.37 -25.43
C SER A 186 -4.47 -1.80 -25.19
N PRO A 187 -3.57 -2.35 -26.03
CA PRO A 187 -3.07 -3.70 -25.88
C PRO A 187 -2.21 -3.86 -24.63
N ASP A 188 -2.07 -5.10 -24.16
CA ASP A 188 -1.39 -5.47 -22.91
C ASP A 188 0.07 -4.98 -22.82
N ASN A 189 0.78 -4.94 -23.94
CA ASN A 189 2.18 -4.55 -24.04
C ASN A 189 2.40 -3.03 -24.23
N ALA A 190 1.33 -2.24 -24.32
CA ALA A 190 1.44 -0.83 -24.69
C ALA A 190 2.44 -0.03 -23.83
N ILE A 191 2.44 -0.25 -22.51
CA ILE A 191 3.34 0.48 -21.60
C ILE A 191 4.78 -0.06 -21.70
N MET A 192 4.93 -1.38 -21.75
CA MET A 192 6.24 -2.02 -21.80
C MET A 192 7.02 -1.70 -23.07
N GLU A 193 6.33 -1.63 -24.21
CA GLU A 193 6.91 -1.33 -25.52
C GLU A 193 6.88 0.14 -25.90
N GLY A 194 6.36 1.00 -25.01
CA GLY A 194 6.26 2.45 -25.27
C GLY A 194 5.26 2.80 -26.38
N ILE A 195 4.31 1.93 -26.67
CA ILE A 195 3.26 2.17 -27.65
C ILE A 195 2.32 3.26 -27.12
N ARG A 196 1.98 4.20 -27.99
CA ARG A 196 1.00 5.25 -27.63
C ARG A 196 -0.36 4.61 -27.35
N GLN A 197 -0.86 4.78 -26.16
CA GLN A 197 -2.18 4.29 -25.77
C GLN A 197 -3.30 5.01 -26.53
N THR A 198 -4.36 4.28 -26.84
CA THR A 198 -5.60 4.84 -27.42
C THR A 198 -6.21 5.85 -26.41
N PRO A 199 -6.55 7.08 -26.86
CA PRO A 199 -7.11 8.07 -25.97
C PRO A 199 -8.43 7.63 -25.34
N MET A 200 -8.53 7.77 -24.02
CA MET A 200 -9.74 7.48 -23.24
C MET A 200 -10.49 8.80 -22.97
N THR A 201 -11.70 8.93 -23.50
CA THR A 201 -12.50 10.14 -23.28
C THR A 201 -13.34 10.05 -22.02
N LYS A 202 -13.53 11.18 -21.34
CA LYS A 202 -14.36 11.25 -20.13
C LYS A 202 -15.80 10.80 -20.41
N LYS A 203 -16.39 11.23 -21.53
CA LYS A 203 -17.74 10.83 -21.95
C LYS A 203 -17.91 9.31 -22.07
N LYS A 204 -16.89 8.62 -22.60
CA LYS A 204 -16.92 7.15 -22.72
C LYS A 204 -16.90 6.47 -21.35
N ILE A 205 -16.09 6.97 -20.43
CA ILE A 205 -16.03 6.45 -19.05
C ILE A 205 -17.36 6.71 -18.33
N GLU A 206 -17.92 7.91 -18.44
CA GLU A 206 -19.21 8.27 -17.85
C GLU A 206 -20.34 7.37 -18.39
N TYR A 207 -20.41 7.15 -19.70
CA TYR A 207 -21.36 6.24 -20.31
C TYR A 207 -21.26 4.81 -19.76
N TRP A 208 -20.04 4.29 -19.62
CA TRP A 208 -19.82 2.97 -19.04
C TRP A 208 -20.14 2.91 -17.54
N ALA A 209 -19.83 3.97 -16.79
CA ALA A 209 -20.16 4.05 -15.37
C ALA A 209 -21.68 4.08 -15.12
N GLU A 210 -22.44 4.77 -15.96
CA GLU A 210 -23.92 4.80 -15.92
C GLU A 210 -24.54 3.45 -16.27
N ASN A 211 -23.81 2.60 -16.99
CA ASN A 211 -24.27 1.27 -17.44
C ASN A 211 -23.41 0.15 -16.85
N ALA A 212 -22.88 0.32 -15.65
CA ALA A 212 -21.91 -0.60 -15.04
C ALA A 212 -22.39 -2.06 -14.92
N ASP A 213 -23.71 -2.26 -14.80
CA ASP A 213 -24.32 -3.59 -14.70
C ASP A 213 -24.36 -4.33 -16.05
N ASN A 214 -24.20 -3.60 -17.18
CA ASN A 214 -24.36 -4.13 -18.53
C ASN A 214 -23.08 -3.98 -19.40
N LEU A 215 -21.90 -3.85 -18.77
CA LEU A 215 -20.65 -3.59 -19.50
C LEU A 215 -20.35 -4.63 -20.58
N LYS A 216 -20.67 -5.89 -20.31
CA LYS A 216 -20.45 -6.99 -21.27
C LYS A 216 -21.21 -6.81 -22.57
N ASP A 217 -22.37 -6.15 -22.54
CA ASP A 217 -23.24 -5.95 -23.69
C ASP A 217 -22.91 -4.67 -24.49
N ILE A 218 -22.32 -3.67 -23.80
CA ILE A 218 -22.03 -2.36 -24.39
C ILE A 218 -20.56 -2.14 -24.76
N MET A 219 -19.65 -2.96 -24.25
CA MET A 219 -18.24 -2.97 -24.61
C MET A 219 -18.00 -3.97 -25.73
N THR A 220 -16.99 -3.73 -26.56
CA THR A 220 -16.46 -4.78 -27.43
C THR A 220 -15.86 -5.91 -26.60
N GLN A 221 -15.71 -7.09 -27.17
CA GLN A 221 -15.10 -8.23 -26.47
C GLN A 221 -13.70 -7.91 -25.94
N GLU A 222 -12.91 -7.15 -26.70
CA GLU A 222 -11.56 -6.72 -26.30
C GLU A 222 -11.58 -5.71 -25.16
N GLU A 223 -12.45 -4.68 -25.26
CA GLU A 223 -12.63 -3.68 -24.20
C GLU A 223 -13.05 -4.34 -22.88
N TYR A 224 -14.00 -5.27 -22.94
CA TYR A 224 -14.48 -5.99 -21.75
C TYR A 224 -13.40 -6.89 -21.14
N ARG A 225 -12.63 -7.63 -21.98
CA ARG A 225 -11.47 -8.39 -21.52
C ARG A 225 -10.46 -7.50 -20.80
N ASN A 226 -10.13 -6.36 -21.39
CA ASN A 226 -9.18 -5.40 -20.82
C ASN A 226 -9.73 -4.76 -19.52
N TYR A 227 -11.03 -4.53 -19.46
CA TYR A 227 -11.70 -4.07 -18.25
C TYR A 227 -11.55 -5.12 -17.12
N GLN A 228 -11.81 -6.38 -17.40
CA GLN A 228 -11.64 -7.47 -16.42
C GLN A 228 -10.18 -7.57 -15.95
N ARG A 229 -9.21 -7.51 -16.88
CA ARG A 229 -7.78 -7.46 -16.54
C ARG A 229 -7.47 -6.34 -15.56
N ASN A 230 -7.89 -5.12 -15.88
CA ASN A 230 -7.60 -3.96 -15.03
C ASN A 230 -8.33 -4.04 -13.69
N LYS A 231 -9.58 -4.51 -13.69
CA LYS A 231 -10.36 -4.72 -12.47
C LYS A 231 -9.62 -5.65 -11.51
N THR A 232 -9.20 -6.81 -12.00
CA THR A 232 -8.44 -7.80 -11.21
C THR A 232 -7.14 -7.20 -10.63
N LEU A 233 -6.46 -6.31 -11.37
CA LEU A 233 -5.19 -5.74 -10.93
C LEU A 233 -5.33 -4.55 -9.96
N ILE A 234 -6.42 -3.76 -10.09
CA ILE A 234 -6.59 -2.45 -9.44
C ILE A 234 -7.60 -2.52 -8.28
N ASP A 235 -8.72 -3.26 -8.46
CA ASP A 235 -9.76 -3.34 -7.44
C ASP A 235 -9.30 -4.23 -6.28
N LEU A 236 -9.16 -3.67 -5.10
CA LEU A 236 -8.74 -4.41 -3.90
C LEU A 236 -9.79 -5.45 -3.46
N SER A 237 -11.01 -5.41 -3.97
CA SER A 237 -12.00 -6.47 -3.74
C SER A 237 -11.71 -7.75 -4.54
N GLU A 238 -10.81 -7.68 -5.53
CA GLU A 238 -10.40 -8.81 -6.36
C GLU A 238 -9.16 -9.56 -5.81
N ILE A 239 -8.65 -9.17 -4.65
CA ILE A 239 -7.57 -9.92 -3.97
C ILE A 239 -8.02 -11.38 -3.81
N PRO A 240 -7.23 -12.38 -4.26
CA PRO A 240 -7.62 -13.78 -4.15
C PRO A 240 -7.97 -14.18 -2.71
N GLU A 241 -9.06 -14.92 -2.51
CA GLU A 241 -9.54 -15.34 -1.19
C GLU A 241 -8.47 -16.03 -0.33
N SER A 242 -7.61 -16.84 -0.97
CA SER A 242 -6.49 -17.49 -0.27
C SER A 242 -5.48 -16.50 0.31
N HIS A 243 -5.20 -15.40 -0.39
CA HIS A 243 -4.34 -14.32 0.10
C HIS A 243 -5.03 -13.51 1.19
N GLN A 244 -6.32 -13.18 1.03
CA GLN A 244 -7.10 -12.51 2.07
C GLN A 244 -7.10 -13.34 3.37
N ALA A 245 -7.44 -14.63 3.29
CA ALA A 245 -7.44 -15.52 4.45
C ALA A 245 -6.06 -15.62 5.12
N ASN A 246 -4.99 -15.71 4.33
CA ASN A 246 -3.62 -15.77 4.86
C ASN A 246 -3.22 -14.48 5.57
N ILE A 247 -3.60 -13.33 5.04
CA ILE A 247 -3.37 -12.00 5.65
C ILE A 247 -4.08 -11.92 7.01
N ILE A 248 -5.36 -12.28 7.05
CA ILE A 248 -6.19 -12.21 8.26
C ILE A 248 -5.65 -13.17 9.32
N ASN A 249 -5.38 -14.44 8.97
CA ASN A 249 -4.82 -15.42 9.88
C ASN A 249 -3.47 -14.95 10.45
N THR A 250 -2.59 -14.45 9.59
CA THR A 250 -1.29 -13.92 10.04
C THR A 250 -1.46 -12.74 10.98
N PHE A 251 -2.40 -11.85 10.69
CA PHE A 251 -2.72 -10.72 11.58
C PHE A 251 -3.23 -11.19 12.93
N GLU A 252 -4.12 -12.18 12.97
CA GLU A 252 -4.69 -12.69 14.23
C GLU A 252 -3.66 -13.43 15.08
N GLU A 253 -2.87 -14.30 14.47
CA GLU A 253 -1.90 -15.17 15.17
C GLU A 253 -0.65 -14.43 15.62
N GLN A 254 -0.25 -13.34 14.94
CA GLN A 254 0.99 -12.66 15.25
C GLN A 254 0.95 -11.99 16.62
N LYS A 255 1.84 -12.43 17.50
CA LYS A 255 2.09 -11.80 18.79
C LYS A 255 3.05 -10.62 18.62
N VAL A 256 2.79 -9.56 19.35
CA VAL A 256 3.68 -8.38 19.37
C VAL A 256 4.69 -8.47 20.51
N PRO A 257 5.91 -7.96 20.31
CA PRO A 257 6.92 -7.86 21.38
C PRO A 257 6.43 -7.03 22.56
N MET A 258 7.05 -7.27 23.73
CA MET A 258 6.76 -6.51 24.94
C MET A 258 7.29 -5.07 24.80
N LYS A 259 6.61 -4.12 25.41
CA LYS A 259 6.98 -2.70 25.42
C LYS A 259 8.42 -2.44 25.90
N MET A 260 8.90 -3.23 26.87
CA MET A 260 10.29 -3.17 27.39
C MET A 260 11.35 -3.39 26.29
N ASN A 261 11.04 -4.16 25.26
CA ASN A 261 11.99 -4.44 24.19
C ASN A 261 12.34 -3.18 23.39
N VAL A 262 11.42 -2.21 23.28
CA VAL A 262 11.65 -0.95 22.54
C VAL A 262 12.86 -0.20 23.10
N LEU A 263 12.91 0.03 24.41
CA LEU A 263 14.03 0.76 25.04
C LEU A 263 15.36 0.04 24.82
N ASN A 264 15.40 -1.27 25.07
CA ASN A 264 16.60 -2.08 24.88
C ASN A 264 17.11 -2.03 23.43
N TYR A 265 16.18 -2.09 22.47
CA TYR A 265 16.49 -2.00 21.05
C TYR A 265 17.06 -0.62 20.68
N LEU A 266 16.42 0.48 21.12
CA LEU A 266 16.88 1.83 20.83
C LEU A 266 18.27 2.10 21.42
N ILE A 267 18.57 1.61 22.63
CA ILE A 267 19.90 1.69 23.25
C ILE A 267 20.92 0.89 22.41
N LYS A 268 20.61 -0.37 22.08
CA LYS A 268 21.49 -1.24 21.27
C LYS A 268 21.82 -0.62 19.91
N LYS A 269 20.85 0.06 19.29
CA LYS A 269 21.01 0.71 17.97
C LYS A 269 21.48 2.17 18.04
N ARG A 270 21.77 2.66 19.25
CA ARG A 270 22.23 4.05 19.51
C ARG A 270 21.28 5.12 18.97
N CYS A 271 19.98 4.86 19.02
CA CYS A 271 18.95 5.80 18.59
C CYS A 271 18.62 6.81 19.72
N ASN A 272 19.62 7.55 20.17
CA ASN A 272 19.55 8.38 21.40
C ASN A 272 18.37 9.35 21.41
N LEU A 273 18.09 10.05 20.31
CA LEU A 273 16.97 10.98 20.21
C LEU A 273 15.59 10.31 20.33
N LEU A 274 15.48 9.01 20.02
CA LEU A 274 14.24 8.26 20.16
C LEU A 274 14.07 7.67 21.55
N ILE A 275 15.15 7.52 22.33
CA ILE A 275 15.10 7.07 23.72
C ILE A 275 14.32 8.07 24.58
N GLU A 276 14.53 9.37 24.37
CA GLU A 276 13.85 10.45 25.10
C GLU A 276 12.33 10.44 24.94
N CYS A 277 11.84 9.82 23.86
CA CYS A 277 10.41 9.73 23.53
C CYS A 277 9.95 8.27 23.34
N VAL A 278 10.59 7.33 24.01
CA VAL A 278 10.31 5.89 23.89
C VAL A 278 8.84 5.53 24.12
N GLU A 279 8.17 6.23 25.05
CA GLU A 279 6.76 5.98 25.37
C GLU A 279 5.82 6.23 24.19
N GLU A 280 6.18 7.10 23.26
CA GLU A 280 5.38 7.42 22.09
C GLU A 280 5.31 6.26 21.08
N PHE A 281 6.11 5.21 21.25
CA PHE A 281 6.00 3.98 20.46
C PHE A 281 4.85 3.08 20.93
N TYR A 282 4.38 3.21 22.18
CA TYR A 282 3.36 2.32 22.73
C TYR A 282 2.22 3.03 23.47
N ASN A 283 2.37 4.31 23.74
CA ASN A 283 1.32 5.20 24.23
C ASN A 283 1.02 6.23 23.13
N GLY A 284 -0.23 6.58 22.94
CA GLY A 284 -0.67 7.60 22.00
C GLY A 284 -1.81 8.38 22.59
#